data_6a93576c1fb6b5d3cb5b923589db1001
#
_entry.id   6a93576c1fb6b5d3cb5b923589db1001
#
_cell.length_a   1.000
_cell.length_b   1.000
_cell.length_c   1.000
_cell.angle_alpha   90.00
_cell.angle_beta   90.00
_cell.angle_gamma   90.00
#
_symmetry.space_group_name_H-M   'P 1'
#
loop_
_entity.id
_entity.type
_entity.pdbx_description
1 polymer ?
#
loop_
_entity_poly.entity_id
_entity_poly.type
_entity_poly.pdbx_seq_one_letter_code
_entity_poly.pdbx_strand_id
1 'polypeptide(L)'
;MTTPAQDAPLVFPSVAFRPLRLLVVCLALTVLATAAATFTGHWKFGVFLGVGLGLGLVNALLVRRAVEAITAEDHPLKKKMVANSATRLLVITAVALTIAFVFRPEGLAVLFGLALFQALLVMSTSIPVLRKIRKEGLNVVDTESKG
;
A
#
# COMPACT_ATOMS: atom_id res chain seq x y z
N MET A 1 12.15 -24.76 -25.02
CA MET A 1 10.85 -25.17 -24.47
C MET A 1 10.68 -24.59 -23.09
N THR A 2 9.89 -23.55 -22.97
CA THR A 2 9.46 -23.03 -21.68
C THR A 2 8.45 -23.97 -21.08
N THR A 3 8.82 -24.59 -19.96
CA THR A 3 7.89 -25.40 -19.19
C THR A 3 6.80 -24.50 -18.61
N PRO A 4 5.50 -24.89 -18.62
CA PRO A 4 4.41 -24.10 -18.05
C PRO A 4 4.62 -23.71 -16.59
N ALA A 5 5.47 -24.43 -15.86
CA ALA A 5 5.87 -24.13 -14.49
C ALA A 5 6.77 -22.90 -14.36
N GLN A 6 7.44 -22.47 -15.42
CA GLN A 6 8.28 -21.26 -15.40
C GLN A 6 7.47 -19.99 -15.63
N ASP A 7 6.34 -20.07 -16.29
CA ASP A 7 5.46 -18.94 -16.54
C ASP A 7 4.49 -18.69 -15.37
N ALA A 8 4.17 -19.75 -14.61
CA ALA A 8 3.25 -19.67 -13.48
C ALA A 8 3.74 -18.82 -12.27
N PRO A 9 5.02 -18.83 -11.87
CA PRO A 9 5.47 -18.01 -10.73
C PRO A 9 5.71 -16.54 -11.09
N LEU A 10 5.82 -16.20 -12.36
CA LEU A 10 6.02 -14.81 -12.81
C LEU A 10 4.70 -14.05 -13.01
N VAL A 11 3.59 -14.75 -13.06
CA VAL A 11 2.28 -14.14 -12.93
C VAL A 11 2.05 -13.87 -11.45
N PHE A 12 2.65 -12.81 -10.94
CA PHE A 12 2.17 -12.23 -9.71
C PHE A 12 0.67 -12.03 -9.87
N PRO A 13 -0.14 -12.66 -9.02
CA PRO A 13 -1.56 -12.49 -9.14
C PRO A 13 -1.86 -11.00 -9.01
N SER A 14 -2.26 -10.38 -10.09
CA SER A 14 -2.82 -9.04 -10.13
C SER A 14 -4.00 -8.87 -9.16
N VAL A 15 -4.44 -9.99 -8.61
CA VAL A 15 -5.45 -10.13 -7.56
C VAL A 15 -5.02 -9.55 -6.21
N ALA A 16 -3.71 -9.51 -5.89
CA ALA A 16 -3.23 -9.03 -4.59
C ALA A 16 -3.33 -7.51 -4.45
N PHE A 17 -3.18 -6.78 -5.54
CA PHE A 17 -3.26 -5.33 -5.53
C PHE A 17 -4.46 -4.84 -6.36
N ARG A 18 -5.59 -4.70 -5.71
CA ARG A 18 -6.77 -4.04 -6.31
C ARG A 18 -6.76 -2.56 -5.91
N PRO A 19 -6.26 -1.66 -6.75
CA PRO A 19 -6.16 -0.24 -6.44
C PRO A 19 -7.53 0.37 -6.14
N LEU A 20 -8.57 -0.13 -6.81
CA LEU A 20 -9.94 0.31 -6.59
C LEU A 20 -10.43 -0.01 -5.16
N ARG A 21 -10.10 -1.18 -4.62
CA ARG A 21 -10.45 -1.53 -3.23
C ARG A 21 -9.74 -0.64 -2.22
N LEU A 22 -8.46 -0.39 -2.44
CA LEU A 22 -7.69 0.52 -1.58
C LEU A 22 -8.24 1.94 -1.64
N LEU A 23 -8.61 2.42 -2.82
CA LEU A 23 -9.24 3.72 -2.98
C LEU A 23 -10.56 3.80 -2.22
N VAL A 24 -11.43 2.81 -2.36
CA VAL A 24 -12.71 2.75 -1.64
C VAL A 24 -12.49 2.69 -0.13
N VAL A 25 -11.55 1.89 0.35
CA VAL A 25 -11.22 1.81 1.78
C VAL A 25 -10.68 3.15 2.29
N CYS A 26 -9.79 3.80 1.54
CA CYS A 26 -9.27 5.13 1.90
C CYS A 26 -10.37 6.18 1.97
N LEU A 27 -11.29 6.18 1.00
CA LEU A 27 -12.45 7.10 0.99
C LEU A 27 -13.36 6.82 2.19
N ALA A 28 -13.70 5.56 2.44
CA ALA A 28 -14.54 5.17 3.58
C ALA A 28 -13.91 5.58 4.92
N LEU A 29 -12.61 5.34 5.08
CA LEU A 29 -11.88 5.76 6.28
C LEU A 29 -11.81 7.28 6.42
N THR A 30 -11.61 8.00 5.33
CA THR A 30 -11.61 9.46 5.35
C THR A 30 -12.97 10.01 5.79
N VAL A 31 -14.05 9.50 5.22
CA VAL A 31 -15.41 9.91 5.59
C VAL A 31 -15.69 9.57 7.06
N LEU A 32 -15.36 8.36 7.48
CA LEU A 32 -15.57 7.91 8.87
C LEU A 32 -14.77 8.75 9.87
N ALA A 33 -13.49 8.99 9.57
CA ALA A 33 -12.61 9.80 10.42
C ALA A 33 -13.06 11.27 10.47
N THR A 34 -13.50 11.82 9.34
CA THR A 34 -14.02 13.19 9.30
C THR A 34 -15.33 13.29 10.08
N ALA A 35 -16.22 12.33 9.93
CA ALA A 35 -17.47 12.27 10.72
C ALA A 35 -17.16 12.19 12.22
N ALA A 36 -16.30 11.26 12.65
CA ALA A 36 -15.90 11.12 14.04
C ALA A 36 -15.22 12.41 14.59
N ALA A 37 -14.35 13.02 13.80
CA ALA A 37 -13.66 14.26 14.18
C ALA A 37 -14.63 15.48 14.26
N THR A 38 -15.71 15.46 13.49
CA THR A 38 -16.75 16.49 13.55
C THR A 38 -17.49 16.46 14.89
N PHE A 39 -17.74 15.28 15.45
CA PHE A 39 -18.37 15.14 16.77
C PHE A 39 -17.50 15.72 17.90
N THR A 40 -16.19 15.73 17.72
CA THR A 40 -15.25 16.32 18.69
C THR A 40 -14.91 17.78 18.41
N GLY A 41 -15.52 18.39 17.39
CA GLY A 41 -15.24 19.77 16.98
C GLY A 41 -13.95 19.96 16.18
N HIS A 42 -13.24 18.87 15.84
CA HIS A 42 -11.94 18.88 15.14
C HIS A 42 -12.04 18.33 13.70
N TRP A 43 -13.04 18.78 12.95
CA TRP A 43 -13.29 18.29 11.57
C TRP A 43 -12.07 18.41 10.64
N LYS A 44 -11.21 19.43 10.88
CA LYS A 44 -9.95 19.62 10.13
C LYS A 44 -9.02 18.42 10.26
N PHE A 45 -8.97 17.80 11.45
CA PHE A 45 -8.16 16.60 11.69
C PHE A 45 -8.54 15.46 10.74
N GLY A 46 -9.84 15.23 10.54
CA GLY A 46 -10.34 14.21 9.58
C GLY A 46 -9.94 14.51 8.15
N VAL A 47 -10.03 15.76 7.72
CA VAL A 47 -9.63 16.20 6.37
C VAL A 47 -8.12 15.99 6.16
N PHE A 48 -7.29 16.41 7.10
CA PHE A 48 -5.83 16.20 7.00
C PHE A 48 -5.44 14.73 7.04
N LEU A 49 -6.12 13.91 7.81
CA LEU A 49 -5.95 12.46 7.78
C LEU A 49 -6.27 11.89 6.40
N GLY A 50 -7.34 12.37 5.77
CA GLY A 50 -7.70 12.01 4.39
C GLY A 50 -6.64 12.41 3.37
N VAL A 51 -6.02 13.59 3.54
CA VAL A 51 -4.89 14.04 2.70
C VAL A 51 -3.71 13.07 2.86
N GLY A 52 -3.39 12.65 4.08
CA GLY A 52 -2.33 11.66 4.34
C GLY A 52 -2.61 10.31 3.69
N LEU A 53 -3.84 9.81 3.80
CA LEU A 53 -4.27 8.60 3.12
C LEU A 53 -4.17 8.72 1.59
N GLY A 54 -4.56 9.87 1.04
CA GLY A 54 -4.46 10.17 -0.39
C GLY A 54 -3.02 10.20 -0.88
N LEU A 55 -2.11 10.84 -0.16
CA LEU A 55 -0.68 10.84 -0.46
C LEU A 55 -0.10 9.42 -0.45
N GLY A 56 -0.48 8.60 0.53
CA GLY A 56 -0.10 7.20 0.59
C GLY A 56 -0.59 6.41 -0.62
N LEU A 57 -1.86 6.62 -1.02
CA LEU A 57 -2.44 5.97 -2.20
C LEU A 57 -1.72 6.39 -3.50
N VAL A 58 -1.47 7.68 -3.68
CA VAL A 58 -0.70 8.19 -4.83
C VAL A 58 0.68 7.55 -4.88
N ASN A 59 1.37 7.47 -3.73
CA ASN A 59 2.65 6.78 -3.65
C ASN A 59 2.56 5.33 -4.10
N ALA A 60 1.57 4.58 -3.61
CA ALA A 60 1.37 3.17 -3.98
C ALA A 60 1.08 3.00 -5.48
N LEU A 61 0.28 3.88 -6.08
CA LEU A 61 0.00 3.86 -7.51
C LEU A 61 1.24 4.17 -8.36
N LEU A 62 2.07 5.11 -7.90
CA LEU A 62 3.34 5.44 -8.56
C LEU A 62 4.33 4.27 -8.46
N VAL A 63 4.39 3.58 -7.32
CA VAL A 63 5.20 2.35 -7.17
C VAL A 63 4.75 1.31 -8.18
N ARG A 64 3.46 1.08 -8.25
CA ARG A 64 2.90 0.10 -9.18
C ARG A 64 3.28 0.41 -10.63
N ARG A 65 3.06 1.65 -11.07
CA ARG A 65 3.43 2.07 -12.43
C ARG A 65 4.92 1.92 -12.70
N ALA A 66 5.77 2.25 -11.73
CA ALA A 66 7.21 2.09 -11.86
C ALA A 66 7.61 0.61 -11.99
N VAL A 67 6.98 -0.28 -11.22
CA VAL A 67 7.22 -1.74 -11.31
C VAL A 67 6.74 -2.29 -12.65
N GLU A 68 5.55 -1.89 -13.11
CA GLU A 68 5.02 -2.30 -14.43
C GLU A 68 5.92 -1.86 -15.58
N ALA A 69 6.47 -0.64 -15.52
CA ALA A 69 7.38 -0.13 -16.53
C ALA A 69 8.71 -0.91 -16.60
N ILE A 70 9.16 -1.49 -15.49
CA ILE A 70 10.44 -2.19 -15.40
C ILE A 70 10.32 -3.66 -15.79
N THR A 71 9.18 -4.29 -15.48
CA THR A 71 8.88 -5.64 -15.97
C THR A 71 8.79 -5.69 -17.50
N ALA A 72 8.54 -4.55 -18.14
CA ALA A 72 8.52 -4.43 -19.60
C ALA A 72 9.91 -4.26 -20.22
N GLU A 73 10.93 -3.83 -19.46
CA GLU A 73 12.30 -3.61 -19.93
C GLU A 73 13.29 -4.48 -19.16
N ASP A 74 13.89 -5.43 -19.87
CA ASP A 74 14.81 -6.44 -19.34
C ASP A 74 16.24 -5.85 -19.17
N HIS A 75 16.44 -4.79 -18.35
CA HIS A 75 17.76 -4.18 -18.28
C HIS A 75 18.23 -3.62 -16.92
N PRO A 76 19.58 -3.41 -16.79
CA PRO A 76 20.33 -3.21 -15.54
C PRO A 76 20.07 -1.88 -14.83
N LEU A 77 18.91 -1.32 -14.98
CA LEU A 77 18.47 -0.06 -14.38
C LEU A 77 18.04 -0.20 -12.90
N LYS A 78 18.38 -1.31 -12.25
CA LYS A 78 18.05 -1.54 -10.82
C LYS A 78 18.52 -0.39 -9.92
N LYS A 79 19.70 0.18 -10.20
CA LYS A 79 20.21 1.33 -9.42
C LYS A 79 19.38 2.61 -9.63
N LYS A 80 18.99 2.89 -10.87
CA LYS A 80 18.10 4.04 -11.16
C LYS A 80 16.72 3.88 -10.56
N MET A 81 16.23 2.65 -10.44
CA MET A 81 14.99 2.30 -9.81
C MET A 81 14.95 2.60 -8.32
N VAL A 82 15.95 2.11 -7.61
CA VAL A 82 16.08 2.32 -6.17
C VAL A 82 16.21 3.81 -5.87
N ALA A 83 17.03 4.52 -6.63
CA ALA A 83 17.19 5.97 -6.52
C ALA A 83 15.86 6.70 -6.77
N ASN A 84 15.14 6.34 -7.83
CA ASN A 84 13.84 6.96 -8.14
C ASN A 84 12.77 6.68 -7.07
N SER A 85 12.75 5.47 -6.53
CA SER A 85 11.86 5.11 -5.42
C SER A 85 12.18 5.86 -4.13
N ALA A 86 13.46 5.97 -3.79
CA ALA A 86 13.93 6.69 -2.62
C ALA A 86 13.62 8.19 -2.73
N THR A 87 13.92 8.81 -3.87
CA THR A 87 13.63 10.23 -4.13
C THR A 87 12.12 10.52 -4.03
N ARG A 88 11.29 9.67 -4.58
CA ARG A 88 9.84 9.82 -4.51
C ARG A 88 9.32 9.72 -3.08
N LEU A 89 9.79 8.73 -2.31
CA LEU A 89 9.43 8.57 -0.92
C LEU A 89 9.86 9.79 -0.10
N LEU A 90 11.06 10.29 -0.36
CA LEU A 90 11.60 11.50 0.26
C LEU A 90 10.74 12.73 -0.05
N VAL A 91 10.34 12.92 -1.31
CA VAL A 91 9.48 14.04 -1.73
C VAL A 91 8.12 13.95 -1.04
N ILE A 92 7.48 12.80 -1.03
CA ILE A 92 6.17 12.62 -0.37
C ILE A 92 6.27 12.84 1.13
N THR A 93 7.32 12.33 1.76
CA THR A 93 7.56 12.55 3.19
C THR A 93 7.83 14.03 3.48
N ALA A 94 8.63 14.71 2.65
CA ALA A 94 8.90 16.14 2.80
C ALA A 94 7.61 16.96 2.67
N VAL A 95 6.74 16.64 1.70
CA VAL A 95 5.43 17.29 1.54
C VAL A 95 4.56 17.07 2.78
N ALA A 96 4.47 15.82 3.25
CA ALA A 96 3.69 15.47 4.44
C ALA A 96 4.19 16.19 5.69
N LEU A 97 5.51 16.26 5.89
CA LEU A 97 6.13 16.99 7.00
C LEU A 97 5.91 18.50 6.90
N THR A 98 5.99 19.06 5.70
CA THR A 98 5.72 20.50 5.47
C THR A 98 4.28 20.82 5.85
N ILE A 99 3.32 20.03 5.42
CA ILE A 99 1.91 20.20 5.79
C ILE A 99 1.73 20.05 7.30
N ALA A 100 2.33 19.03 7.90
CA ALA A 100 2.27 18.80 9.35
C ALA A 100 2.85 19.98 10.15
N PHE A 101 3.90 20.60 9.66
CA PHE A 101 4.56 21.74 10.32
C PHE A 101 3.75 23.03 10.17
N VAL A 102 3.26 23.33 8.96
CA VAL A 102 2.54 24.57 8.65
C VAL A 102 1.17 24.63 9.35
N PHE A 103 0.48 23.48 9.41
CA PHE A 103 -0.87 23.39 9.95
C PHE A 103 -0.94 22.77 11.35
N ARG A 104 0.04 23.04 12.21
CA ARG A 104 -0.01 22.55 13.60
C ARG A 104 -1.23 23.11 14.35
N PRO A 105 -1.89 22.29 15.20
CA PRO A 105 -1.63 20.88 15.52
C PRO A 105 -2.32 19.88 14.57
N GLU A 106 -3.29 20.33 13.78
CA GLU A 106 -4.15 19.45 12.97
C GLU A 106 -3.38 18.77 11.81
N GLY A 107 -2.33 19.43 11.31
CA GLY A 107 -1.49 18.88 10.24
C GLY A 107 -0.77 17.58 10.58
N LEU A 108 -0.58 17.27 11.86
CA LEU A 108 -0.06 15.96 12.28
C LEU A 108 -0.93 14.78 11.82
N ALA A 109 -2.23 15.03 11.61
CA ALA A 109 -3.14 14.03 11.07
C ALA A 109 -2.71 13.49 9.69
N VAL A 110 -1.99 14.30 8.90
CA VAL A 110 -1.44 13.86 7.61
C VAL A 110 -0.44 12.72 7.79
N LEU A 111 0.44 12.83 8.79
CA LEU A 111 1.41 11.78 9.12
C LEU A 111 0.71 10.51 9.61
N PHE A 112 -0.32 10.66 10.45
CA PHE A 112 -1.14 9.53 10.87
C PHE A 112 -1.86 8.88 9.70
N GLY A 113 -2.42 9.66 8.78
CA GLY A 113 -3.07 9.16 7.57
C GLY A 113 -2.09 8.38 6.68
N LEU A 114 -0.87 8.92 6.49
CA LEU A 114 0.18 8.24 5.74
C LEU A 114 0.59 6.92 6.38
N ALA A 115 0.82 6.91 7.70
CA ALA A 115 1.17 5.71 8.46
C ALA A 115 0.06 4.67 8.42
N LEU A 116 -1.20 5.10 8.59
CA LEU A 116 -2.36 4.24 8.50
C LEU A 116 -2.48 3.60 7.11
N PHE A 117 -2.24 4.38 6.04
CA PHE A 117 -2.22 3.83 4.69
C PHE A 117 -1.15 2.76 4.51
N GLN A 118 0.07 2.99 5.01
CA GLN A 118 1.15 2.00 4.96
C GLN A 118 0.77 0.72 5.70
N ALA A 119 0.16 0.83 6.88
CA ALA A 119 -0.34 -0.32 7.61
C ALA A 119 -1.42 -1.09 6.83
N LEU A 120 -2.37 -0.38 6.23
CA LEU A 120 -3.41 -0.98 5.37
C LEU A 120 -2.82 -1.69 4.15
N LEU A 121 -1.82 -1.08 3.52
CA LEU A 121 -1.11 -1.67 2.37
C LEU A 121 -0.44 -2.98 2.77
N VAL A 122 0.32 -2.98 3.87
CA VAL A 122 0.99 -4.17 4.40
C VAL A 122 -0.03 -5.24 4.77
N MET A 123 -1.10 -4.89 5.46
CA MET A 123 -2.15 -5.84 5.82
C MET A 123 -2.83 -6.43 4.57
N SER A 124 -3.16 -5.60 3.58
CA SER A 124 -3.84 -6.07 2.37
C SER A 124 -2.98 -6.99 1.51
N THR A 125 -1.66 -6.83 1.56
CA THR A 125 -0.70 -7.68 0.85
C THR A 125 -0.31 -8.93 1.64
N SER A 126 -0.22 -8.84 2.96
CA SER A 126 0.22 -9.94 3.83
C SER A 126 -0.87 -10.97 4.10
N ILE A 127 -2.12 -10.54 4.25
CA ILE A 127 -3.23 -11.45 4.58
C ILE A 127 -3.44 -12.56 3.55
N PRO A 128 -3.50 -12.29 2.23
CA PRO A 128 -3.68 -13.35 1.25
C PRO A 128 -2.48 -14.32 1.20
N VAL A 129 -1.27 -13.81 1.41
CA VAL A 129 -0.06 -14.65 1.47
C VAL A 129 -0.09 -15.58 2.68
N LEU A 130 -0.41 -15.07 3.85
CA LEU A 130 -0.53 -15.87 5.08
C LEU A 130 -1.64 -16.92 4.96
N ARG A 131 -2.77 -16.58 4.36
CA ARG A 131 -3.86 -17.54 4.11
C ARG A 131 -3.44 -18.65 3.17
N LYS A 132 -2.64 -18.33 2.14
CA LYS A 132 -2.13 -19.31 1.20
C LYS A 132 -1.17 -20.28 1.88
N ILE A 133 -0.19 -19.76 2.63
CA ILE A 133 0.80 -20.57 3.37
C ILE A 133 0.09 -21.48 4.39
N ARG A 134 -0.90 -20.96 5.09
CA ARG A 134 -1.67 -21.76 6.05
C ARG A 134 -2.45 -22.91 5.40
N LYS A 135 -3.06 -22.66 4.23
CA LYS A 135 -3.76 -23.71 3.47
C LYS A 135 -2.81 -24.78 2.94
N GLU A 136 -1.65 -24.38 2.43
CA GLU A 136 -0.63 -25.30 1.95
C GLU A 136 -0.04 -26.13 3.11
N GLY A 137 0.22 -25.53 4.25
CA GLY A 137 0.68 -26.22 5.45
C GLY A 137 -0.32 -27.26 5.97
N LEU A 138 -1.62 -26.94 5.97
CA LEU A 138 -2.67 -27.89 6.34
C LEU A 138 -2.77 -29.06 5.36
N ASN A 139 -2.66 -28.82 4.07
CA ASN A 139 -2.70 -29.88 3.06
C ASN A 139 -1.52 -30.85 3.18
N VAL A 140 -0.33 -30.37 3.54
CA VAL A 140 0.86 -31.23 3.77
C VAL A 140 0.65 -32.13 4.97
N VAL A 141 0.12 -31.59 6.09
CA VAL A 141 -0.18 -32.36 7.30
C VAL A 141 -1.22 -33.44 7.05
N ASP A 142 -2.28 -33.12 6.30
CA ASP A 142 -3.35 -34.08 5.96
C ASP A 142 -2.83 -35.20 5.04
N THR A 143 -1.87 -34.91 4.18
CA THR A 143 -1.24 -35.91 3.30
C THR A 143 -0.31 -36.86 4.08
N GLU A 144 0.42 -36.33 5.05
CA GLU A 144 1.26 -37.16 5.95
C GLU A 144 0.43 -38.04 6.89
N SER A 145 -0.70 -37.54 7.34
CA SER A 145 -1.60 -38.30 8.24
C SER A 145 -2.32 -39.47 7.53
N LYS A 146 -2.44 -39.45 6.21
CA LYS A 146 -3.06 -40.52 5.42
C LYS A 146 -2.08 -41.56 4.86
N GLY A 147 -0.81 -41.31 4.98
CA GLY A 147 0.24 -42.25 4.63
C GLY A 147 0.60 -43.13 5.81
#